data_d973bee99c8e81cf9b8f9916ffecf254
#
_entry.id   d973bee99c8e81cf9b8f9916ffecf254
#
_cell.length_a   1.000
_cell.length_b   1.000
_cell.length_c   1.000
_cell.angle_alpha   90.00
_cell.angle_beta   90.00
_cell.angle_gamma   90.00
#
_symmetry.space_group_name_H-M   'P 1'
#
loop_
_entity.id
_entity.type
_entity.pdbx_description
1 polymer ?
#
loop_
_entity_poly.entity_id
_entity_poly.type
_entity_poly.pdbx_seq_one_letter_code
_entity_poly.pdbx_strand_id
1 'polypeptide(L)'
;MDSTQINRRQALAAFALTGAMSGSCRKPAGRNSMKVTCVIRYQIDPFQKDDFRKYAENWGRIIPRCGGHLVGYFLPYEGTNDVAWGLIAFDSLAAYEKYRARLRSDKEAVENFAFAQNKRLILREERNFVEVVEGTFG
;
A
#
# COMPACT_ATOMS: atom_id res chain seq x y z
N MET A 1 9.15 -62.73 11.42
CA MET A 1 10.05 -61.64 11.05
C MET A 1 9.42 -60.60 10.11
N ASP A 2 8.45 -60.97 9.33
CA ASP A 2 7.89 -60.06 8.33
C ASP A 2 6.84 -59.09 8.85
N SER A 3 6.16 -59.38 9.94
CA SER A 3 5.14 -58.52 10.53
C SER A 3 5.68 -57.23 11.15
N THR A 4 6.94 -57.27 11.59
CA THR A 4 7.57 -56.09 12.22
C THR A 4 8.03 -55.05 11.19
N GLN A 5 8.36 -55.48 9.98
CA GLN A 5 8.77 -54.58 8.92
C GLN A 5 7.59 -53.88 8.27
N ILE A 6 6.44 -54.50 8.18
CA ILE A 6 5.21 -53.97 7.62
C ILE A 6 4.70 -52.81 8.50
N ASN A 7 4.78 -52.95 9.82
CA ASN A 7 4.35 -51.91 10.75
C ASN A 7 5.22 -50.66 10.71
N ARG A 8 6.51 -50.79 10.45
CA ARG A 8 7.42 -49.64 10.33
C ARG A 8 7.15 -48.82 9.06
N ARG A 9 6.81 -49.51 7.97
CA ARG A 9 6.47 -48.82 6.71
C ARG A 9 5.13 -48.09 6.80
N GLN A 10 4.18 -48.68 7.50
CA GLN A 10 2.88 -48.06 7.73
C GLN A 10 2.99 -46.84 8.67
N ALA A 11 3.84 -46.90 9.68
CA ALA A 11 4.08 -45.77 10.57
C ALA A 11 4.74 -44.57 9.83
N LEU A 12 5.68 -44.88 8.93
CA LEU A 12 6.34 -43.84 8.12
C LEU A 12 5.38 -43.16 7.12
N ALA A 13 4.47 -43.93 6.54
CA ALA A 13 3.46 -43.41 5.64
C ALA A 13 2.46 -42.47 6.35
N ALA A 14 2.04 -42.85 7.56
CA ALA A 14 1.16 -42.01 8.38
C ALA A 14 1.82 -40.69 8.80
N PHE A 15 3.11 -40.75 9.08
CA PHE A 15 3.87 -39.55 9.46
C PHE A 15 4.03 -38.58 8.28
N ALA A 16 4.22 -39.06 7.08
CA ALA A 16 4.30 -38.22 5.86
C ALA A 16 2.97 -37.54 5.58
N LEU A 17 1.85 -38.19 5.80
CA LEU A 17 0.52 -37.59 5.64
C LEU A 17 0.26 -36.47 6.66
N THR A 18 0.71 -36.61 7.88
CA THR A 18 0.54 -35.59 8.93
C THR A 18 1.40 -34.37 8.64
N GLY A 19 2.59 -34.55 8.10
CA GLY A 19 3.45 -33.45 7.68
C GLY A 19 2.91 -32.61 6.50
N ALA A 20 2.20 -33.29 5.59
CA ALA A 20 1.58 -32.60 4.45
C ALA A 20 0.37 -31.76 4.86
N MET A 21 -0.38 -32.17 5.88
CA MET A 21 -1.54 -31.41 6.36
C MET A 21 -1.16 -30.16 7.16
N SER A 22 -0.03 -30.14 7.83
CA SER A 22 0.43 -28.94 8.56
C SER A 22 0.89 -27.82 7.63
N GLY A 23 1.23 -28.12 6.38
CA GLY A 23 1.55 -27.14 5.36
C GLY A 23 0.33 -26.38 4.83
N SER A 24 -0.88 -26.87 5.04
CA SER A 24 -2.11 -26.23 4.56
C SER A 24 -2.65 -25.15 5.50
N CYS A 25 -2.11 -25.04 6.70
CA CYS A 25 -2.50 -24.03 7.70
C CYS A 25 -1.78 -22.69 7.51
N ARG A 26 -1.27 -22.41 6.33
CA ARG A 26 -0.66 -21.11 6.04
C ARG A 26 -1.73 -20.01 6.11
N LYS A 27 -1.48 -19.02 6.93
CA LYS A 27 -2.29 -17.81 6.98
C LYS A 27 -2.42 -17.24 5.57
N PRO A 28 -3.62 -16.82 5.13
CA PRO A 28 -3.76 -16.16 3.84
C PRO A 28 -2.83 -14.95 3.80
N ALA A 29 -1.91 -14.95 2.85
CA ALA A 29 -1.06 -13.81 2.57
C ALA A 29 -1.97 -12.67 2.12
N GLY A 30 -2.09 -11.59 2.86
CA GLY A 30 -2.83 -10.45 2.35
C GLY A 30 -3.24 -9.40 3.37
N ARG A 31 -3.59 -9.75 4.59
CA ARG A 31 -4.11 -8.76 5.54
C ARG A 31 -3.04 -8.04 6.36
N ASN A 32 -1.83 -8.61 6.46
CA ASN A 32 -0.78 -8.09 7.35
C ASN A 32 0.51 -7.73 6.61
N SER A 33 0.45 -7.54 5.30
CA SER A 33 1.63 -7.24 4.50
C SER A 33 1.91 -5.76 4.34
N MET A 34 0.94 -4.87 4.62
CA MET A 34 1.11 -3.41 4.57
C MET A 34 1.95 -2.94 5.74
N LYS A 35 3.27 -2.91 5.56
CA LYS A 35 4.22 -2.59 6.61
C LYS A 35 4.66 -1.15 6.63
N VAL A 36 4.59 -0.49 5.48
CA VAL A 36 5.14 0.85 5.28
C VAL A 36 4.06 1.77 4.76
N THR A 37 3.94 2.95 5.33
CA THR A 37 3.04 3.98 4.81
C THR A 37 3.86 5.20 4.40
N CYS A 38 3.65 5.64 3.16
CA CYS A 38 4.14 6.92 2.69
C CYS A 38 3.19 8.00 3.16
N VAL A 39 3.66 8.86 4.04
CA VAL A 39 2.91 10.02 4.53
C VAL A 39 3.41 11.25 3.79
N ILE A 40 2.54 11.86 3.03
CA ILE A 40 2.88 13.05 2.24
C ILE A 40 2.19 14.24 2.87
N ARG A 41 2.99 15.22 3.28
CA ARG A 41 2.51 16.51 3.72
C ARG A 41 2.64 17.49 2.55
N TYR A 42 1.54 18.07 2.15
CA TYR A 42 1.49 19.08 1.10
C TYR A 42 1.25 20.45 1.72
N GLN A 43 2.08 21.40 1.36
CA GLN A 43 1.72 22.79 1.47
C GLN A 43 1.08 23.21 0.15
N ILE A 44 -0.20 23.50 0.20
CA ILE A 44 -0.98 23.83 -0.99
C ILE A 44 -1.26 25.34 -1.08
N ASP A 45 -1.58 25.80 -2.27
CA ASP A 45 -2.14 27.12 -2.44
C ASP A 45 -3.55 27.17 -1.85
N PRO A 46 -3.79 27.94 -0.77
CA PRO A 46 -5.09 27.96 -0.11
C PRO A 46 -6.21 28.51 -0.98
N PHE A 47 -5.89 29.25 -2.03
CA PHE A 47 -6.86 29.79 -2.99
C PHE A 47 -7.27 28.76 -4.05
N GLN A 48 -6.58 27.64 -4.12
CA GLN A 48 -6.84 26.55 -5.09
C GLN A 48 -7.22 25.23 -4.40
N LYS A 49 -7.84 25.28 -3.25
CA LYS A 49 -8.24 24.09 -2.49
C LYS A 49 -9.13 23.14 -3.29
N ASP A 50 -10.06 23.68 -4.09
CA ASP A 50 -10.95 22.86 -4.91
C ASP A 50 -10.22 22.18 -6.08
N ASP A 51 -9.22 22.82 -6.66
CA ASP A 51 -8.38 22.18 -7.66
C ASP A 51 -7.51 21.09 -7.07
N PHE A 52 -6.99 21.28 -5.86
CA PHE A 52 -6.31 20.22 -5.14
C PHE A 52 -7.25 19.05 -4.83
N ARG A 53 -8.51 19.30 -4.51
CA ARG A 53 -9.53 18.26 -4.33
C ARG A 53 -9.65 17.39 -5.58
N LYS A 54 -9.74 17.99 -6.75
CA LYS A 54 -9.79 17.25 -8.03
C LYS A 54 -8.52 16.42 -8.26
N TYR A 55 -7.36 17.00 -7.97
CA TYR A 55 -6.08 16.30 -8.02
C TYR A 55 -6.09 15.06 -7.12
N ALA A 56 -6.55 15.20 -5.89
CA ALA A 56 -6.65 14.10 -4.93
C ALA A 56 -7.67 13.03 -5.35
N GLU A 57 -8.83 13.44 -5.86
CA GLU A 57 -9.86 12.52 -6.38
C GLU A 57 -9.33 11.67 -7.53
N ASN A 58 -8.54 12.25 -8.43
CA ASN A 58 -7.90 11.51 -9.51
C ASN A 58 -6.97 10.42 -8.97
N TRP A 59 -6.22 10.71 -7.91
CA TRP A 59 -5.36 9.73 -7.26
C TRP A 59 -6.16 8.56 -6.66
N GLY A 60 -7.39 8.78 -6.27
CA GLY A 60 -8.29 7.71 -5.80
C GLY A 60 -8.46 6.58 -6.80
N ARG A 61 -8.40 6.87 -8.10
CA ARG A 61 -8.46 5.88 -9.19
C ARG A 61 -7.08 5.36 -9.58
N ILE A 62 -6.11 6.26 -9.64
CA ILE A 62 -4.77 5.97 -10.17
C ILE A 62 -3.96 5.09 -9.21
N ILE A 63 -3.93 5.43 -7.94
CA ILE A 63 -3.08 4.77 -6.95
C ILE A 63 -3.38 3.27 -6.83
N PRO A 64 -4.65 2.83 -6.64
CA PRO A 64 -4.94 1.40 -6.58
C PRO A 64 -4.57 0.66 -7.86
N ARG A 65 -4.81 1.26 -9.02
CA ARG A 65 -4.47 0.68 -10.32
C ARG A 65 -2.97 0.49 -10.49
N CYS A 66 -2.17 1.37 -9.92
CA CYS A 66 -0.71 1.32 -10.00
C CYS A 66 -0.04 0.52 -8.89
N GLY A 67 -0.80 -0.08 -7.99
CA GLY A 67 -0.30 -0.99 -6.98
C GLY A 67 -0.09 -0.39 -5.59
N GLY A 68 -0.57 0.83 -5.33
CA GLY A 68 -0.59 1.43 -4.01
C GLY A 68 -1.89 1.14 -3.27
N HIS A 69 -1.85 1.06 -1.96
CA HIS A 69 -3.04 1.04 -1.13
C HIS A 69 -3.29 2.44 -0.58
N LEU A 70 -4.23 3.15 -1.18
CA LEU A 70 -4.56 4.49 -0.76
C LEU A 70 -5.35 4.46 0.55
N VAL A 71 -4.74 4.96 1.61
CA VAL A 71 -5.43 5.16 2.90
C VAL A 71 -6.36 6.36 2.80
N GLY A 72 -5.90 7.45 2.22
CA GLY A 72 -6.73 8.61 1.96
C GLY A 72 -5.95 9.87 1.63
N TYR A 73 -6.67 10.85 1.11
CA TYR A 73 -6.26 12.24 1.02
C TYR A 73 -7.09 13.07 1.99
N PHE A 74 -6.46 14.06 2.59
CA PHE A 74 -7.08 14.89 3.62
C PHE A 74 -6.82 16.36 3.30
N LEU A 75 -7.88 17.13 3.28
CA LEU A 75 -7.83 18.57 3.07
C LEU A 75 -7.88 19.33 4.40
N PRO A 76 -7.42 20.60 4.42
CA PRO A 76 -7.65 21.46 5.59
C PRO A 76 -9.14 21.59 5.90
N TYR A 77 -9.52 21.38 7.18
CA TYR A 77 -10.90 21.56 7.65
C TYR A 77 -10.95 22.64 8.74
N GLU A 78 -10.25 22.41 9.84
CA GLU A 78 -10.05 23.37 10.94
C GLU A 78 -8.55 23.53 11.17
N GLY A 79 -8.10 24.70 11.51
CA GLY A 79 -6.70 25.03 11.76
C GLY A 79 -6.04 25.68 10.54
N THR A 80 -4.98 25.08 10.01
CA THR A 80 -4.30 25.59 8.83
C THR A 80 -5.19 25.52 7.59
N ASN A 81 -5.03 26.47 6.68
CA ASN A 81 -5.78 26.51 5.43
C ASN A 81 -4.97 26.00 4.22
N ASP A 82 -3.72 25.63 4.42
CA ASP A 82 -2.76 25.33 3.35
C ASP A 82 -2.04 23.99 3.53
N VAL A 83 -2.44 23.17 4.49
CA VAL A 83 -1.85 21.86 4.72
C VAL A 83 -2.84 20.75 4.35
N ALA A 84 -2.43 19.91 3.40
CA ALA A 84 -3.16 18.72 3.02
C ALA A 84 -2.27 17.49 3.23
N TRP A 85 -2.88 16.29 3.25
CA TRP A 85 -2.16 15.05 3.50
C TRP A 85 -2.58 13.98 2.50
N GLY A 86 -1.61 13.14 2.13
CA GLY A 86 -1.87 11.91 1.38
C GLY A 86 -1.16 10.76 2.08
N LEU A 87 -1.88 9.67 2.32
CA LEU A 87 -1.36 8.48 2.97
C LEU A 87 -1.54 7.29 2.05
N ILE A 88 -0.45 6.61 1.72
CA ILE A 88 -0.45 5.46 0.81
C ILE A 88 0.37 4.34 1.45
N ALA A 89 -0.25 3.20 1.66
CA ALA A 89 0.40 2.04 2.27
C ALA A 89 0.94 1.08 1.21
N PHE A 90 2.05 0.41 1.55
CA PHE A 90 2.73 -0.57 0.71
C PHE A 90 3.22 -1.74 1.56
N ASP A 91 3.39 -2.90 0.92
CA ASP A 91 3.97 -4.08 1.56
C ASP A 91 5.43 -3.87 1.96
N SER A 92 6.16 -3.07 1.17
CA SER A 92 7.59 -2.82 1.33
C SER A 92 8.01 -1.58 0.55
N LEU A 93 9.23 -1.11 0.78
CA LEU A 93 9.83 -0.07 -0.05
C LEU A 93 10.04 -0.54 -1.49
N ALA A 94 10.32 -1.83 -1.71
CA ALA A 94 10.42 -2.40 -3.06
C ALA A 94 9.06 -2.29 -3.81
N ALA A 95 7.96 -2.53 -3.13
CA ALA A 95 6.62 -2.34 -3.70
C ALA A 95 6.36 -0.86 -4.06
N TYR A 96 6.80 0.07 -3.22
CA TYR A 96 6.74 1.49 -3.50
C TYR A 96 7.53 1.87 -4.76
N GLU A 97 8.74 1.33 -4.94
CA GLU A 97 9.55 1.59 -6.14
C GLU A 97 8.85 1.12 -7.42
N LYS A 98 8.25 -0.06 -7.40
CA LYS A 98 7.44 -0.59 -8.51
C LYS A 98 6.24 0.30 -8.81
N TYR A 99 5.55 0.75 -7.79
CA TYR A 99 4.45 1.70 -7.91
C TYR A 99 4.91 3.01 -8.56
N ARG A 100 6.02 3.57 -8.14
CA ARG A 100 6.59 4.79 -8.72
C ARG A 100 6.94 4.60 -10.21
N ALA A 101 7.46 3.45 -10.57
CA ALA A 101 7.74 3.12 -11.96
C ALA A 101 6.46 3.07 -12.82
N ARG A 102 5.39 2.47 -12.27
CA ARG A 102 4.09 2.42 -12.96
C ARG A 102 3.46 3.79 -13.14
N LEU A 103 3.59 4.70 -12.16
CA LEU A 103 3.09 6.06 -12.28
C LEU A 103 3.73 6.81 -13.45
N ARG A 104 5.01 6.60 -13.69
CA ARG A 104 5.73 7.26 -14.79
C ARG A 104 5.23 6.85 -16.17
N SER A 105 4.67 5.67 -16.31
CA SER A 105 4.12 5.14 -17.56
C SER A 105 2.59 5.19 -17.65
N ASP A 106 1.90 5.56 -16.57
CA ASP A 106 0.45 5.69 -16.55
C ASP A 106 0.05 7.06 -17.08
N LYS A 107 -0.74 7.08 -18.14
CA LYS A 107 -1.14 8.33 -18.81
C LYS A 107 -1.88 9.28 -17.88
N GLU A 108 -2.84 8.77 -17.12
CA GLU A 108 -3.65 9.58 -16.20
C GLU A 108 -2.80 10.14 -15.06
N ALA A 109 -1.84 9.35 -14.55
CA ALA A 109 -0.91 9.82 -13.53
C ALA A 109 -0.05 10.97 -14.03
N VAL A 110 0.52 10.84 -15.25
CA VAL A 110 1.31 11.89 -15.89
C VAL A 110 0.48 13.16 -16.08
N GLU A 111 -0.74 13.03 -16.55
CA GLU A 111 -1.66 14.15 -16.73
C GLU A 111 -2.01 14.82 -15.40
N ASN A 112 -2.21 14.04 -14.33
CA ASN A 112 -2.54 14.56 -13.01
C ASN A 112 -1.38 15.33 -12.39
N PHE A 113 -0.15 14.84 -12.55
CA PHE A 113 1.05 15.59 -12.15
C PHE A 113 1.18 16.90 -12.92
N ALA A 114 0.96 16.87 -14.24
CA ALA A 114 1.02 18.06 -15.08
C ALA A 114 -0.04 19.09 -14.67
N PHE A 115 -1.24 18.66 -14.36
CA PHE A 115 -2.32 19.50 -13.85
C PHE A 115 -1.91 20.27 -12.60
N ALA A 116 -1.36 19.55 -11.62
CA ALA A 116 -0.90 20.16 -10.38
C ALA A 116 0.26 21.14 -10.59
N GLN A 117 1.20 20.77 -11.46
CA GLN A 117 2.37 21.59 -11.76
C GLN A 117 2.00 22.86 -12.52
N ASN A 118 1.15 22.76 -13.54
CA ASN A 118 0.74 23.90 -14.35
C ASN A 118 -0.06 24.93 -13.54
N LYS A 119 -0.88 24.46 -12.62
CA LYS A 119 -1.66 25.33 -11.73
C LYS A 119 -0.90 25.76 -10.48
N ARG A 120 0.28 25.20 -10.24
CA ARG A 120 1.06 25.45 -9.03
C ARG A 120 0.25 25.21 -7.75
N LEU A 121 -0.47 24.10 -7.72
CA LEU A 121 -1.31 23.72 -6.57
C LEU A 121 -0.49 23.41 -5.33
N ILE A 122 0.69 22.83 -5.52
CA ILE A 122 1.55 22.33 -4.44
C ILE A 122 2.77 23.24 -4.37
N LEU A 123 2.90 23.96 -3.26
CA LEU A 123 4.02 24.86 -3.01
C LEU A 123 5.20 24.12 -2.40
N ARG A 124 4.94 23.10 -1.60
CA ARG A 124 5.95 22.25 -0.98
C ARG A 124 5.36 20.87 -0.70
N GLU A 125 6.19 19.85 -0.88
CA GLU A 125 5.84 18.45 -0.60
C GLU A 125 6.91 17.82 0.28
N GLU A 126 6.49 17.19 1.36
CA GLU A 126 7.34 16.42 2.26
C GLU A 126 6.85 14.98 2.30
N ARG A 127 7.76 14.03 2.07
CA ARG A 127 7.45 12.59 2.12
C ARG A 127 8.21 11.93 3.24
N ASN A 128 7.48 11.18 4.06
CA ASN A 128 8.07 10.36 5.09
C ASN A 128 7.51 8.94 4.98
N PHE A 129 8.37 7.96 5.21
CA PHE A 129 7.97 6.57 5.31
C PHE A 129 7.91 6.19 6.77
N VAL A 130 6.77 5.69 7.19
CA VAL A 130 6.52 5.29 8.58
C VAL A 130 6.15 3.81 8.63
N GLU A 131 6.53 3.16 9.71
CA GLU A 131 6.18 1.76 9.96
C GLU A 131 4.76 1.69 10.53
N VAL A 132 3.99 0.75 10.03
CA VAL A 132 2.65 0.48 10.58
C VAL A 132 2.79 -0.30 11.88
N VAL A 133 2.17 0.20 12.93
CA VAL A 133 2.05 -0.56 14.19
C VAL A 133 0.99 -1.62 14.02
N GLU A 134 1.38 -2.88 14.14
CA GLU A 134 0.50 -4.02 13.94
C GLU A 134 -0.73 -3.94 14.85
N GLY A 135 -1.90 -4.22 14.28
CA GLY A 135 -3.17 -4.17 14.99
C GLY A 135 -3.83 -2.79 15.08
N THR A 136 -3.18 -1.74 14.57
CA THR A 136 -3.74 -0.37 14.56
C THR A 136 -4.18 0.10 13.18
N PHE A 137 -3.77 -0.61 12.14
CA PHE A 137 -4.11 -0.27 10.76
C PHE A 137 -5.43 -0.91 10.36
N GLY A 138 -6.39 -0.10 9.96
CA GLY A 138 -7.72 -0.53 9.58
C GLY A 138 -8.09 -0.28 8.13
#